data_c3647e96f1be249a9b4f3d6e535b4919
#
_entry.id   c3647e96f1be249a9b4f3d6e535b4919
#
_cell.length_a   1.000
_cell.length_b   1.000
_cell.length_c   1.000
_cell.angle_alpha   90.00
_cell.angle_beta   90.00
_cell.angle_gamma   90.00
#
_symmetry.space_group_name_H-M   'P 1'
#
loop_
_entity.id
_entity.type
_entity.pdbx_description
1 polymer ?
#
loop_
_entity_poly.entity_id
_entity_poly.type
_entity_poly.pdbx_seq_one_letter_code
_entity_poly.pdbx_strand_id
1 'polypeptide(L)'
;MRAGLVSLRPIRLRDGAQWSRLRLSDRAHLEPWEPSAEVSWEVRHALSSWPAVCSGLRGEARKGRMLPYVIELDGQFAGQITIGNVTHGALRSAWIGYWVAKEFTGAGVATAALALGLDHAFGPVMLHRVEATVRPENAPSRAVLARAGFREEGLLRRYLDVDGAWRDHLLVAITVEEVQGSVAAQLVRNGRASWT
;
A
#
# COMPACT_ATOMS: atom_id res chain seq x y z
N MET A 1 -19.18 13.70 -4.66
CA MET A 1 -18.19 12.85 -5.34
C MET A 1 -18.89 11.56 -5.73
N ARG A 2 -18.74 11.05 -6.96
CA ARG A 2 -19.26 9.73 -7.31
C ARG A 2 -18.47 8.69 -6.49
N ALA A 3 -19.17 7.84 -5.75
CA ALA A 3 -18.59 6.65 -5.15
C ALA A 3 -18.18 5.72 -6.30
N GLY A 4 -16.90 5.37 -6.38
CA GLY A 4 -16.41 4.41 -7.35
C GLY A 4 -16.12 3.06 -6.67
N LEU A 5 -16.13 1.98 -7.46
CA LEU A 5 -15.79 0.64 -6.98
C LEU A 5 -14.27 0.49 -6.85
N VAL A 6 -13.77 0.35 -5.64
CA VAL A 6 -12.37 0.01 -5.38
C VAL A 6 -12.21 -1.51 -5.33
N SER A 7 -11.26 -2.04 -6.08
CA SER A 7 -10.90 -3.45 -6.07
C SER A 7 -9.38 -3.66 -6.04
N LEU A 8 -8.98 -4.84 -5.56
CA LEU A 8 -7.59 -5.29 -5.59
C LEU A 8 -7.47 -6.50 -6.51
N ARG A 9 -6.46 -6.50 -7.38
CA ARG A 9 -6.11 -7.66 -8.19
C ARG A 9 -4.59 -7.86 -8.27
N PRO A 10 -4.13 -9.08 -8.53
CA PRO A 10 -2.71 -9.33 -8.78
C PRO A 10 -2.17 -8.48 -9.94
N ILE A 11 -0.90 -8.06 -9.79
CA ILE A 11 -0.19 -7.32 -10.85
C ILE A 11 0.00 -8.18 -12.10
N ARG A 12 0.01 -7.53 -13.27
CA ARG A 12 0.17 -8.17 -14.58
C ARG A 12 1.18 -7.41 -15.44
N LEU A 13 1.81 -8.10 -16.37
CA LEU A 13 2.78 -7.46 -17.27
C LEU A 13 2.17 -6.31 -18.08
N ARG A 14 0.91 -6.44 -18.47
CA ARG A 14 0.15 -5.42 -19.22
C ARG A 14 -0.11 -4.11 -18.43
N ASP A 15 0.11 -4.10 -17.11
CA ASP A 15 -0.09 -2.90 -16.28
C ASP A 15 1.01 -1.86 -16.47
N GLY A 16 2.12 -2.23 -17.14
CA GLY A 16 3.33 -1.42 -17.23
C GLY A 16 3.12 -0.03 -17.82
N ALA A 17 2.31 0.08 -18.87
CA ALA A 17 2.07 1.38 -19.50
C ALA A 17 1.39 2.37 -18.52
N GLN A 18 0.37 1.92 -17.78
CA GLN A 18 -0.32 2.76 -16.80
C GLN A 18 0.54 3.02 -15.56
N TRP A 19 1.23 1.98 -15.08
CA TRP A 19 2.17 2.12 -13.97
C TRP A 19 3.25 3.16 -14.27
N SER A 20 3.94 3.04 -15.41
CA SER A 20 4.99 3.97 -15.81
C SER A 20 4.47 5.39 -15.97
N ARG A 21 3.35 5.56 -16.70
CA ARG A 21 2.72 6.87 -16.91
C ARG A 21 2.44 7.57 -15.58
N LEU A 22 1.74 6.89 -14.66
CA LEU A 22 1.33 7.49 -13.39
C LEU A 22 2.53 7.77 -12.47
N ARG A 23 3.52 6.87 -12.43
CA ARG A 23 4.73 7.10 -11.64
C ARG A 23 5.52 8.30 -12.13
N LEU A 24 5.63 8.46 -13.44
CA LEU A 24 6.38 9.58 -14.04
C LEU A 24 5.61 10.89 -13.90
N SER A 25 4.30 10.91 -14.18
CA SER A 25 3.48 12.13 -14.08
C SER A 25 3.36 12.64 -12.63
N ASP A 26 3.32 11.72 -11.68
CA ASP A 26 3.08 12.05 -10.27
C ASP A 26 4.37 12.11 -9.43
N ARG A 27 5.53 12.26 -10.07
CA ARG A 27 6.83 12.29 -9.40
C ARG A 27 6.83 13.19 -8.16
N ALA A 28 6.43 14.45 -8.31
CA ALA A 28 6.41 15.41 -7.21
C ALA A 28 5.47 15.03 -6.05
N HIS A 29 4.46 14.18 -6.32
CA HIS A 29 3.53 13.67 -5.32
C HIS A 29 4.06 12.43 -4.60
N LEU A 30 4.81 11.57 -5.29
CA LEU A 30 5.21 10.24 -4.80
C LEU A 30 6.64 10.19 -4.29
N GLU A 31 7.60 10.79 -5.02
CA GLU A 31 9.05 10.69 -4.73
C GLU A 31 9.43 11.14 -3.31
N PRO A 32 8.82 12.20 -2.72
CA PRO A 32 9.17 12.63 -1.36
C PRO A 32 8.90 11.59 -0.27
N TRP A 33 8.15 10.54 -0.58
CA TRP A 33 7.74 9.51 0.37
C TRP A 33 8.35 8.14 0.10
N GLU A 34 9.13 8.02 -0.98
CA GLU A 34 9.73 6.74 -1.35
C GLU A 34 11.20 6.64 -0.94
N PRO A 35 11.68 5.42 -0.68
CA PRO A 35 13.08 5.18 -0.43
C PRO A 35 13.97 5.74 -1.55
N SER A 36 15.08 6.35 -1.16
CA SER A 36 16.14 6.76 -2.08
C SER A 36 16.62 5.56 -2.89
N ALA A 37 17.05 5.80 -4.12
CA ALA A 37 17.59 4.77 -4.99
C ALA A 37 18.79 5.34 -5.77
N GLU A 38 19.75 4.49 -6.10
CA GLU A 38 20.92 4.87 -6.92
C GLU A 38 20.53 5.28 -8.33
N VAL A 39 19.40 4.77 -8.81
CA VAL A 39 18.87 5.04 -10.16
C VAL A 39 17.83 6.15 -10.09
N SER A 40 17.87 7.08 -11.04
CA SER A 40 16.92 8.21 -11.08
C SER A 40 15.47 7.74 -11.17
N TRP A 41 14.55 8.62 -10.75
CA TRP A 41 13.11 8.36 -10.80
C TRP A 41 12.64 7.96 -12.19
N GLU A 42 13.10 8.66 -13.22
CA GLU A 42 12.74 8.41 -14.60
C GLU A 42 13.18 7.03 -15.08
N VAL A 43 14.39 6.62 -14.75
CA VAL A 43 14.95 5.33 -15.16
C VAL A 43 14.24 4.18 -14.44
N ARG A 44 14.06 4.28 -13.10
CA ARG A 44 13.43 3.20 -12.34
C ARG A 44 11.93 3.04 -12.64
N HIS A 45 11.27 4.09 -13.15
CA HIS A 45 9.85 4.07 -13.50
C HIS A 45 9.59 4.10 -15.02
N ALA A 46 10.62 4.00 -15.84
CA ALA A 46 10.45 3.82 -17.28
C ALA A 46 9.64 2.56 -17.59
N LEU A 47 8.90 2.57 -18.70
CA LEU A 47 8.15 1.38 -19.14
C LEU A 47 9.06 0.16 -19.32
N SER A 48 10.29 0.38 -19.79
CA SER A 48 11.29 -0.69 -19.95
C SER A 48 11.71 -1.37 -18.65
N SER A 49 11.54 -0.71 -17.50
CA SER A 49 11.86 -1.28 -16.18
C SER A 49 10.74 -2.18 -15.64
N TRP A 50 9.50 -2.02 -16.12
CA TRP A 50 8.35 -2.74 -15.62
C TRP A 50 8.45 -4.27 -15.71
N PRO A 51 8.95 -4.89 -16.81
CA PRO A 51 9.06 -6.34 -16.87
C PRO A 51 9.89 -6.94 -15.73
N ALA A 52 11.01 -6.31 -15.39
CA ALA A 52 11.87 -6.74 -14.29
C ALA A 52 11.16 -6.54 -12.92
N VAL A 53 10.56 -5.38 -12.69
CA VAL A 53 9.78 -5.09 -11.48
C VAL A 53 8.63 -6.09 -11.31
N CYS A 54 7.83 -6.28 -12.35
CA CYS A 54 6.69 -7.20 -12.33
C CYS A 54 7.14 -8.67 -12.10
N SER A 55 8.22 -9.09 -12.74
CA SER A 55 8.79 -10.44 -12.57
C SER A 55 9.29 -10.65 -11.15
N GLY A 56 10.02 -9.68 -10.58
CA GLY A 56 10.52 -9.73 -9.20
C GLY A 56 9.38 -9.84 -8.19
N LEU A 57 8.40 -8.95 -8.26
CA LEU A 57 7.23 -8.96 -7.39
C LEU A 57 6.43 -10.27 -7.47
N ARG A 58 6.21 -10.79 -8.68
CA ARG A 58 5.56 -12.09 -8.89
C ARG A 58 6.40 -13.27 -8.41
N GLY A 59 7.72 -13.15 -8.51
CA GLY A 59 8.65 -14.14 -7.95
C GLY A 59 8.52 -14.27 -6.45
N GLU A 60 8.50 -13.14 -5.73
CA GLU A 60 8.29 -13.13 -4.28
C GLU A 60 6.88 -13.60 -3.88
N ALA A 61 5.87 -13.26 -4.70
CA ALA A 61 4.50 -13.76 -4.49
C ALA A 61 4.41 -15.28 -4.59
N ARG A 62 5.07 -15.90 -5.59
CA ARG A 62 5.10 -17.37 -5.72
C ARG A 62 5.80 -18.06 -4.54
N LYS A 63 6.73 -17.38 -3.88
CA LYS A 63 7.41 -17.88 -2.68
C LYS A 63 6.59 -17.64 -1.39
N GLY A 64 5.41 -17.03 -1.50
CA GLY A 64 4.56 -16.68 -0.36
C GLY A 64 5.10 -15.56 0.52
N ARG A 65 6.12 -14.80 0.04
CA ARG A 65 6.75 -13.73 0.85
C ARG A 65 6.17 -12.35 0.62
N MET A 66 5.37 -12.18 -0.46
CA MET A 66 4.82 -10.89 -0.83
C MET A 66 3.48 -11.06 -1.56
N LEU A 67 2.59 -10.12 -1.38
CA LEU A 67 1.29 -10.05 -2.05
C LEU A 67 1.15 -8.67 -2.72
N PRO A 68 1.64 -8.52 -3.96
CA PRO A 68 1.57 -7.27 -4.70
C PRO A 68 0.25 -7.18 -5.47
N TYR A 69 -0.51 -6.12 -5.22
CA TYR A 69 -1.79 -5.85 -5.89
C TYR A 69 -1.78 -4.52 -6.62
N VAL A 70 -2.51 -4.47 -7.71
CA VAL A 70 -3.00 -3.23 -8.32
C VAL A 70 -4.23 -2.79 -7.53
N ILE A 71 -4.30 -1.50 -7.25
CA ILE A 71 -5.52 -0.83 -6.81
C ILE A 71 -6.26 -0.37 -8.06
N GLU A 72 -7.49 -0.79 -8.23
CA GLU A 72 -8.36 -0.31 -9.28
C GLU A 72 -9.50 0.54 -8.71
N LEU A 73 -9.85 1.61 -9.42
CA LEU A 73 -11.08 2.37 -9.23
C LEU A 73 -11.90 2.28 -10.51
N ASP A 74 -13.08 1.68 -10.45
CA ASP A 74 -13.96 1.44 -11.62
C ASP A 74 -13.22 0.74 -12.79
N GLY A 75 -12.34 -0.23 -12.46
CA GLY A 75 -11.53 -0.97 -13.43
C GLY A 75 -10.30 -0.21 -13.97
N GLN A 76 -10.08 1.04 -13.56
CA GLN A 76 -8.89 1.82 -13.92
C GLN A 76 -7.76 1.60 -12.92
N PHE A 77 -6.54 1.50 -13.42
CA PHE A 77 -5.34 1.40 -12.56
C PHE A 77 -5.18 2.71 -11.77
N ALA A 78 -5.38 2.67 -10.48
CA ALA A 78 -5.31 3.83 -9.58
C ALA A 78 -4.04 3.86 -8.70
N GLY A 79 -3.34 2.74 -8.57
CA GLY A 79 -2.16 2.64 -7.72
C GLY A 79 -1.75 1.20 -7.44
N GLN A 80 -0.92 1.02 -6.43
CA GLN A 80 -0.50 -0.30 -5.94
C GLN A 80 -0.56 -0.38 -4.43
N ILE A 81 -0.80 -1.59 -3.93
CA ILE A 81 -0.66 -1.95 -2.53
C ILE A 81 0.13 -3.27 -2.45
N THR A 82 1.06 -3.35 -1.52
CA THR A 82 1.89 -4.52 -1.33
C THR A 82 1.89 -4.91 0.13
N ILE A 83 1.59 -6.17 0.41
CA ILE A 83 1.83 -6.80 1.70
C ILE A 83 3.13 -7.57 1.55
N GLY A 84 4.17 -7.21 2.28
CA GLY A 84 5.51 -7.76 2.10
C GLY A 84 6.11 -8.32 3.37
N ASN A 85 7.20 -9.05 3.21
CA ASN A 85 7.87 -9.77 4.30
C ASN A 85 6.88 -10.66 5.09
N VAL A 86 6.02 -11.36 4.37
CA VAL A 86 5.06 -12.29 4.98
C VAL A 86 5.83 -13.37 5.73
N THR A 87 5.64 -13.41 7.04
CA THR A 87 6.28 -14.34 7.96
C THR A 87 5.19 -15.18 8.63
N HIS A 88 5.35 -16.50 8.57
CA HIS A 88 4.45 -17.47 9.20
C HIS A 88 5.01 -17.95 10.55
N GLY A 89 4.44 -19.01 11.11
CA GLY A 89 4.83 -19.59 12.40
C GLY A 89 4.32 -18.74 13.57
N ALA A 90 5.15 -18.50 14.57
CA ALA A 90 4.76 -17.78 15.77
C ALA A 90 4.53 -16.29 15.55
N LEU A 91 5.20 -15.68 14.56
CA LEU A 91 5.11 -14.24 14.32
C LEU A 91 3.83 -13.85 13.51
N ARG A 92 3.52 -14.59 12.45
CA ARG A 92 2.38 -14.35 11.54
C ARG A 92 2.16 -12.88 11.22
N SER A 93 3.18 -12.22 10.70
CA SER A 93 3.17 -10.78 10.43
C SER A 93 3.62 -10.43 9.01
N ALA A 94 3.30 -9.21 8.60
CA ALA A 94 3.80 -8.60 7.37
C ALA A 94 3.82 -7.07 7.52
N TRP A 95 4.61 -6.38 6.67
CA TRP A 95 4.40 -4.95 6.44
C TRP A 95 3.43 -4.71 5.29
N ILE A 96 2.80 -3.54 5.27
CA ILE A 96 1.96 -3.07 4.17
C ILE A 96 2.41 -1.70 3.71
N GLY A 97 2.52 -1.53 2.39
CA GLY A 97 2.83 -0.25 1.77
C GLY A 97 1.96 -0.02 0.53
N TYR A 98 1.66 1.24 0.22
CA TYR A 98 0.80 1.58 -0.91
C TYR A 98 1.14 2.96 -1.49
N TRP A 99 0.73 3.17 -2.72
CA TRP A 99 0.65 4.47 -3.35
C TRP A 99 -0.61 4.56 -4.21
N VAL A 100 -1.16 5.76 -4.34
CA VAL A 100 -2.31 6.07 -5.18
C VAL A 100 -1.96 7.28 -6.03
N ALA A 101 -2.28 7.22 -7.31
CA ALA A 101 -2.04 8.33 -8.22
C ALA A 101 -2.82 9.59 -7.79
N LYS A 102 -2.23 10.75 -8.01
CA LYS A 102 -2.72 12.05 -7.54
C LYS A 102 -4.18 12.29 -7.94
N GLU A 103 -4.55 11.93 -9.17
CA GLU A 103 -5.91 12.08 -9.69
C GLU A 103 -6.98 11.30 -8.92
N PHE A 104 -6.58 10.24 -8.18
CA PHE A 104 -7.49 9.39 -7.38
C PHE A 104 -7.40 9.67 -5.87
N THR A 105 -6.65 10.68 -5.45
CA THR A 105 -6.54 11.04 -4.03
C THR A 105 -7.79 11.80 -3.55
N GLY A 106 -8.01 11.82 -2.22
CA GLY A 106 -9.14 12.52 -1.60
C GLY A 106 -10.50 11.81 -1.71
N ALA A 107 -10.62 10.77 -2.56
CA ALA A 107 -11.86 10.01 -2.77
C ALA A 107 -11.97 8.72 -1.91
N GLY A 108 -11.08 8.53 -0.94
CA GLY A 108 -11.11 7.35 -0.06
C GLY A 108 -10.48 6.08 -0.66
N VAL A 109 -9.96 6.14 -1.90
CA VAL A 109 -9.40 4.98 -2.61
C VAL A 109 -8.31 4.26 -1.81
N ALA A 110 -7.34 5.00 -1.26
CA ALA A 110 -6.27 4.41 -0.45
C ALA A 110 -6.81 3.72 0.81
N THR A 111 -7.80 4.33 1.49
CA THR A 111 -8.41 3.75 2.71
C THR A 111 -9.17 2.47 2.38
N ALA A 112 -9.95 2.44 1.30
CA ALA A 112 -10.67 1.25 0.86
C ALA A 112 -9.71 0.14 0.42
N ALA A 113 -8.67 0.46 -0.36
CA ALA A 113 -7.64 -0.49 -0.77
C ALA A 113 -6.90 -1.09 0.43
N LEU A 114 -6.56 -0.25 1.41
CA LEU A 114 -5.90 -0.69 2.64
C LEU A 114 -6.80 -1.65 3.43
N ALA A 115 -8.09 -1.34 3.56
CA ALA A 115 -9.06 -2.20 4.24
C ALA A 115 -9.19 -3.57 3.55
N LEU A 116 -9.32 -3.60 2.22
CA LEU A 116 -9.37 -4.84 1.44
C LEU A 116 -8.07 -5.66 1.59
N GLY A 117 -6.91 -4.98 1.60
CA GLY A 117 -5.61 -5.62 1.83
C GLY A 117 -5.52 -6.27 3.22
N LEU A 118 -6.00 -5.58 4.26
CA LEU A 118 -6.07 -6.09 5.63
C LEU A 118 -7.02 -7.27 5.75
N ASP A 119 -8.20 -7.19 5.15
CA ASP A 119 -9.15 -8.31 5.15
C ASP A 119 -8.55 -9.56 4.49
N HIS A 120 -7.76 -9.38 3.41
CA HIS A 120 -7.04 -10.48 2.80
C HIS A 120 -5.92 -11.01 3.69
N ALA A 121 -5.18 -10.13 4.35
CA ALA A 121 -4.08 -10.50 5.25
C ALA A 121 -4.57 -11.30 6.46
N PHE A 122 -5.62 -10.85 7.13
CA PHE A 122 -6.16 -11.50 8.33
C PHE A 122 -7.03 -12.73 8.02
N GLY A 123 -7.77 -12.71 6.90
CA GLY A 123 -8.62 -13.82 6.48
C GLY A 123 -7.81 -14.90 5.73
N PRO A 124 -7.73 -14.87 4.38
CA PRO A 124 -7.11 -15.94 3.60
C PRO A 124 -5.65 -16.23 3.94
N VAL A 125 -4.84 -15.21 4.28
CA VAL A 125 -3.40 -15.38 4.61
C VAL A 125 -3.19 -15.76 6.07
N MET A 126 -4.19 -15.54 6.94
CA MET A 126 -4.18 -15.87 8.39
C MET A 126 -3.03 -15.18 9.15
N LEU A 127 -2.68 -13.96 8.79
CA LEU A 127 -1.74 -13.17 9.57
C LEU A 127 -2.38 -12.73 10.90
N HIS A 128 -1.53 -12.50 11.88
CA HIS A 128 -1.94 -11.97 13.18
C HIS A 128 -1.73 -10.45 13.24
N ARG A 129 -0.70 -9.95 12.56
CA ARG A 129 -0.26 -8.56 12.66
C ARG A 129 0.12 -8.00 11.28
N VAL A 130 -0.28 -6.76 11.03
CA VAL A 130 0.17 -5.98 9.87
C VAL A 130 0.75 -4.66 10.36
N GLU A 131 1.94 -4.32 9.86
CA GLU A 131 2.67 -3.11 10.20
C GLU A 131 2.77 -2.18 9.01
N ALA A 132 2.93 -0.89 9.28
CA ALA A 132 3.37 0.09 8.29
C ALA A 132 4.34 1.07 8.93
N THR A 133 5.22 1.63 8.12
CA THR A 133 6.04 2.76 8.54
C THR A 133 5.67 3.98 7.71
N VAL A 134 5.56 5.13 8.35
CA VAL A 134 5.15 6.37 7.69
C VAL A 134 5.94 7.54 8.26
N ARG A 135 6.40 8.44 7.39
CA ARG A 135 7.06 9.66 7.86
C ARG A 135 6.07 10.50 8.69
N PRO A 136 6.52 11.11 9.82
CA PRO A 136 5.68 11.97 10.64
C PRO A 136 5.00 13.10 9.85
N GLU A 137 5.69 13.62 8.82
CA GLU A 137 5.21 14.72 7.98
C GLU A 137 4.17 14.27 6.93
N ASN A 138 4.05 12.96 6.66
CA ASN A 138 3.09 12.45 5.68
C ASN A 138 1.68 12.37 6.28
N ALA A 139 1.09 13.53 6.56
CA ALA A 139 -0.23 13.63 7.15
C ALA A 139 -1.33 12.89 6.35
N PRO A 140 -1.36 12.90 5.01
CA PRO A 140 -2.33 12.13 4.24
C PRO A 140 -2.24 10.62 4.51
N SER A 141 -1.03 10.03 4.48
CA SER A 141 -0.86 8.60 4.72
C SER A 141 -1.18 8.23 6.17
N ARG A 142 -0.78 9.05 7.15
CA ARG A 142 -1.15 8.86 8.57
C ARG A 142 -2.67 8.84 8.75
N ALA A 143 -3.38 9.74 8.08
CA ALA A 143 -4.85 9.77 8.15
C ALA A 143 -5.49 8.52 7.53
N VAL A 144 -4.93 7.98 6.43
CA VAL A 144 -5.39 6.72 5.83
C VAL A 144 -5.19 5.55 6.79
N LEU A 145 -3.99 5.41 7.37
CA LEU A 145 -3.65 4.37 8.33
C LEU A 145 -4.54 4.41 9.58
N ALA A 146 -4.72 5.60 10.16
CA ALA A 146 -5.59 5.79 11.33
C ALA A 146 -7.06 5.43 11.03
N ARG A 147 -7.57 5.77 9.83
CA ARG A 147 -8.93 5.41 9.42
C ARG A 147 -9.12 3.90 9.25
N ALA A 148 -8.07 3.19 8.86
CA ALA A 148 -8.07 1.74 8.74
C ALA A 148 -7.88 1.01 10.10
N GLY A 149 -7.65 1.75 11.19
CA GLY A 149 -7.54 1.20 12.54
C GLY A 149 -6.11 0.96 13.03
N PHE A 150 -5.08 1.41 12.29
CA PHE A 150 -3.71 1.31 12.79
C PHE A 150 -3.50 2.23 14.00
N ARG A 151 -2.82 1.71 15.03
CA ARG A 151 -2.32 2.46 16.17
C ARG A 151 -0.83 2.76 16.02
N GLU A 152 -0.38 3.86 16.57
CA GLU A 152 1.04 4.21 16.64
C GLU A 152 1.71 3.42 17.77
N GLU A 153 2.87 2.83 17.49
CA GLU A 153 3.64 2.03 18.45
C GLU A 153 5.00 2.64 18.78
N GLY A 154 5.49 3.55 17.97
CA GLY A 154 6.73 4.24 18.29
C GLY A 154 7.35 5.00 17.13
N LEU A 155 8.44 5.71 17.43
CA LEU A 155 9.25 6.45 16.48
C LEU A 155 10.55 5.70 16.20
N LEU A 156 10.72 5.31 14.93
CA LEU A 156 11.94 4.74 14.40
C LEU A 156 12.84 5.88 13.92
N ARG A 157 13.87 6.21 14.68
CA ARG A 157 14.77 7.32 14.33
C ARG A 157 15.73 6.92 13.22
N ARG A 158 15.89 7.82 12.22
CA ARG A 158 16.80 7.62 11.08
C ARG A 158 16.64 6.23 10.45
N TYR A 159 15.39 5.84 10.22
CA TYR A 159 15.01 4.48 9.87
C TYR A 159 15.23 4.16 8.40
N LEU A 160 14.88 5.07 7.51
CA LEU A 160 14.89 4.82 6.08
C LEU A 160 15.48 6.03 5.35
N ASP A 161 16.34 5.77 4.37
CA ASP A 161 16.83 6.81 3.47
C ASP A 161 15.72 7.19 2.50
N VAL A 162 15.26 8.44 2.60
CA VAL A 162 14.24 9.04 1.75
C VAL A 162 14.70 10.43 1.36
N ASP A 163 14.68 10.72 0.08
CA ASP A 163 15.09 12.01 -0.47
C ASP A 163 16.53 12.38 -0.02
N GLY A 164 17.44 11.41 -0.13
CA GLY A 164 18.87 11.55 0.15
C GLY A 164 19.23 11.78 1.62
N ALA A 165 18.33 11.45 2.55
CA ALA A 165 18.64 11.54 3.97
C ALA A 165 17.90 10.47 4.80
N TRP A 166 18.57 9.98 5.85
CA TRP A 166 17.96 9.07 6.83
C TRP A 166 16.84 9.78 7.59
N ARG A 167 15.60 9.38 7.37
CA ARG A 167 14.39 10.01 7.93
C ARG A 167 13.78 9.17 9.04
N ASP A 168 13.20 9.86 10.00
CA ASP A 168 12.40 9.24 11.05
C ASP A 168 11.08 8.73 10.46
N HIS A 169 10.60 7.60 10.99
CA HIS A 169 9.31 7.02 10.64
C HIS A 169 8.55 6.62 11.90
N LEU A 170 7.26 6.85 11.89
CA LEU A 170 6.34 6.25 12.86
C LEU A 170 6.13 4.79 12.48
N LEU A 171 6.31 3.89 13.43
CA LEU A 171 5.83 2.52 13.33
C LEU A 171 4.37 2.51 13.76
N VAL A 172 3.52 2.04 12.87
CA VAL A 172 2.10 1.83 13.16
C VAL A 172 1.72 0.38 12.88
N ALA A 173 0.78 -0.16 13.63
CA ALA A 173 0.38 -1.55 13.50
C ALA A 173 -1.11 -1.76 13.78
N ILE A 174 -1.62 -2.88 13.30
CA ILE A 174 -2.94 -3.41 13.62
C ILE A 174 -2.85 -4.94 13.75
N THR A 175 -3.57 -5.49 14.73
CA THR A 175 -3.68 -6.95 14.93
C THR A 175 -5.10 -7.44 14.65
N VAL A 176 -5.23 -8.73 14.43
CA VAL A 176 -6.54 -9.35 14.09
C VAL A 176 -7.57 -9.16 15.20
N GLU A 177 -7.14 -9.10 16.47
CA GLU A 177 -8.01 -8.90 17.63
C GLU A 177 -8.67 -7.52 17.67
N GLU A 178 -8.03 -6.53 17.01
CA GLU A 178 -8.57 -5.17 16.91
C GLU A 178 -9.61 -5.02 15.79
N VAL A 179 -9.74 -6.07 14.96
CA VAL A 179 -10.67 -6.08 13.82
C VAL A 179 -11.92 -6.86 14.18
N GLN A 180 -13.06 -6.18 14.33
CA GLN A 180 -14.36 -6.83 14.55
C GLN A 180 -14.97 -7.29 13.22
N GLY A 181 -14.59 -8.49 12.78
CA GLY A 181 -15.02 -9.08 11.51
C GLY A 181 -14.14 -8.64 10.35
N SER A 182 -14.53 -7.63 9.57
CA SER A 182 -13.82 -7.12 8.39
C SER A 182 -13.54 -5.63 8.53
N VAL A 183 -12.33 -5.19 8.15
CA VAL A 183 -11.95 -3.77 8.14
C VAL A 183 -12.80 -2.99 7.13
N ALA A 184 -13.05 -3.57 5.95
CA ALA A 184 -13.93 -2.96 4.96
C ALA A 184 -15.36 -2.82 5.49
N ALA A 185 -15.89 -3.83 6.18
CA ALA A 185 -17.20 -3.74 6.82
C ALA A 185 -17.27 -2.67 7.93
N GLN A 186 -16.18 -2.46 8.67
CA GLN A 186 -16.10 -1.38 9.65
C GLN A 186 -16.15 0.01 8.99
N LEU A 187 -15.47 0.19 7.85
CA LEU A 187 -15.53 1.45 7.09
C LEU A 187 -16.96 1.74 6.61
N VAL A 188 -17.70 0.71 6.18
CA VAL A 188 -19.11 0.85 5.77
C VAL A 188 -19.99 1.22 6.96
N ARG A 189 -19.88 0.52 8.10
CA ARG A 189 -20.64 0.84 9.33
C ARG A 189 -20.38 2.28 9.79
N ASN A 190 -19.16 2.77 9.61
CA ASN A 190 -18.78 4.14 9.99
C ASN A 190 -19.17 5.20 8.94
N GLY A 191 -19.91 4.85 7.90
CA GLY A 191 -20.33 5.75 6.82
C GLY A 191 -19.20 6.25 5.94
N ARG A 192 -18.04 5.57 5.95
CA ARG A 192 -16.83 5.94 5.18
C ARG A 192 -16.71 5.21 3.85
N ALA A 193 -17.54 4.22 3.61
CA ALA A 193 -17.66 3.43 2.39
C ALA A 193 -19.08 2.87 2.24
N SER A 194 -19.41 2.30 1.08
CA SER A 194 -20.63 1.52 0.85
C SER A 194 -20.27 0.23 0.10
N TRP A 195 -21.06 -0.83 0.29
CA TRP A 195 -21.00 -2.02 -0.56
C TRP A 195 -21.76 -1.77 -1.87
N THR A 196 -21.25 -2.29 -2.97
CA THR A 196 -21.96 -2.38 -4.26
C THR A 196 -22.27 -3.84 -4.54
#